data_abe21d2fafd0a6cb6a7146f135844900
#
_entry.id   abe21d2fafd0a6cb6a7146f135844900
#
_cell.length_a   1.000
_cell.length_b   1.000
_cell.length_c   1.000
_cell.angle_alpha   90.00
_cell.angle_beta   90.00
_cell.angle_gamma   90.00
#
_symmetry.space_group_name_H-M   'P 1'
#
loop_
_entity.id
_entity.type
_entity.pdbx_description
1 polymer ?
#
loop_
_entity_poly.entity_id
_entity_poly.type
_entity_poly.pdbx_seq_one_letter_code
_entity_poly.pdbx_strand_id
1 'polypeptide(L)'
;MTQNTEKLPELIDVHSHILPGMDDGPKTVGEALAMLEAAYRQGVRRIWSTSHFYPQKEDPASFLKRRAEAAGRLKDGWRASLMPKIYLGAEVAYFFGLGRCKPVCDLTIGGSPFLLVEMPPERWSDDVVDDLLMVRYVLGLRPIIAHEERCLPEQP
;
A
#
# COMPACT_ATOMS: atom_id res chain seq x y z
N MET A 1 26.99 21.60 28.35
CA MET A 1 27.01 20.52 27.33
C MET A 1 25.64 20.51 26.66
N THR A 2 25.53 21.20 25.57
CA THR A 2 24.29 21.21 24.72
C THR A 2 24.24 19.89 23.98
N GLN A 3 23.32 19.01 24.40
CA GLN A 3 22.99 17.83 23.61
C GLN A 3 22.45 18.32 22.27
N ASN A 4 23.25 18.14 21.21
CA ASN A 4 22.82 18.31 19.85
C ASN A 4 21.86 17.15 19.56
N THR A 5 20.57 17.34 19.81
CA THR A 5 19.53 16.40 19.37
C THR A 5 19.42 16.55 17.86
N GLU A 6 20.27 15.79 17.14
CA GLU A 6 20.06 15.61 15.70
C GLU A 6 18.62 15.13 15.49
N LYS A 7 17.82 15.97 14.88
CA LYS A 7 16.43 15.65 14.54
C LYS A 7 16.52 14.52 13.50
N LEU A 8 16.13 13.32 13.89
CA LEU A 8 16.07 12.19 12.95
C LEU A 8 15.29 12.60 11.70
N PRO A 9 15.74 12.19 10.51
CA PRO A 9 15.01 12.48 9.28
C PRO A 9 13.59 11.92 9.38
N GLU A 10 12.64 12.68 8.84
CA GLU A 10 11.25 12.22 8.77
C GLU A 10 11.14 11.04 7.82
N LEU A 11 10.78 9.88 8.34
CA LEU A 11 10.57 8.68 7.54
C LEU A 11 9.18 8.69 6.89
N ILE A 12 9.13 8.12 5.72
CA ILE A 12 7.90 7.87 4.96
C ILE A 12 7.81 6.36 4.75
N ASP A 13 6.72 5.76 5.21
CA ASP A 13 6.40 4.37 4.95
C ASP A 13 5.41 4.31 3.79
N VAL A 14 5.81 3.73 2.67
CA VAL A 14 5.02 3.70 1.44
C VAL A 14 4.29 2.36 1.22
N HIS A 15 4.52 1.37 2.09
CA HIS A 15 3.90 0.06 2.01
C HIS A 15 3.61 -0.47 3.41
N SER A 16 2.35 -0.44 3.84
CA SER A 16 1.95 -0.87 5.17
C SER A 16 0.50 -1.33 5.24
N HIS A 17 0.23 -2.36 6.04
CA HIS A 17 -1.11 -2.92 6.26
C HIS A 17 -1.61 -2.48 7.64
N ILE A 18 -2.07 -1.24 7.75
CA ILE A 18 -2.44 -0.64 9.04
C ILE A 18 -3.94 -0.46 9.26
N LEU A 19 -4.79 -0.73 8.25
CA LEU A 19 -6.23 -0.58 8.40
C LEU A 19 -6.84 -1.81 9.09
N PRO A 20 -7.68 -1.62 10.12
CA PRO A 20 -8.20 -2.73 10.91
C PRO A 20 -9.16 -3.62 10.11
N GLY A 21 -8.90 -4.93 10.10
CA GLY A 21 -9.78 -5.94 9.50
C GLY A 21 -9.88 -5.89 7.97
N MET A 22 -8.87 -5.32 7.29
CA MET A 22 -8.81 -5.31 5.82
C MET A 22 -8.20 -6.60 5.26
N ASP A 23 -7.09 -7.04 5.84
CA ASP A 23 -6.25 -8.13 5.35
C ASP A 23 -5.53 -8.84 6.51
N ASP A 24 -4.29 -9.24 6.33
CA ASP A 24 -3.43 -9.88 7.33
C ASP A 24 -2.84 -8.90 8.38
N GLY A 25 -3.03 -7.59 8.20
CA GLY A 25 -2.69 -6.55 9.17
C GLY A 25 -3.52 -6.63 10.47
N PRO A 26 -3.67 -5.51 11.21
CA PRO A 26 -4.37 -5.46 12.49
C PRO A 26 -5.84 -5.90 12.35
N LYS A 27 -6.33 -6.64 13.34
CA LYS A 27 -7.72 -7.11 13.33
C LYS A 27 -8.67 -6.12 14.00
N THR A 28 -8.14 -5.31 14.92
CA THR A 28 -8.89 -4.35 15.70
C THR A 28 -8.40 -2.93 15.53
N VAL A 29 -9.23 -1.95 15.85
CA VAL A 29 -8.86 -0.52 15.89
C VAL A 29 -7.73 -0.28 16.89
N GLY A 30 -7.77 -0.95 18.06
CA GLY A 30 -6.74 -0.80 19.08
C GLY A 30 -5.36 -1.25 18.58
N GLU A 31 -5.28 -2.40 17.89
CA GLU A 31 -4.04 -2.87 17.27
C GLU A 31 -3.52 -1.90 16.20
N ALA A 32 -4.41 -1.40 15.34
CA ALA A 32 -4.05 -0.44 14.30
C ALA A 32 -3.48 0.86 14.89
N LEU A 33 -4.11 1.41 15.92
CA LEU A 33 -3.63 2.60 16.62
C LEU A 33 -2.26 2.35 17.29
N ALA A 34 -2.07 1.21 17.92
CA ALA A 34 -0.78 0.83 18.53
C ALA A 34 0.35 0.72 17.48
N MET A 35 0.05 0.16 16.29
CA MET A 35 1.00 0.12 15.16
C MET A 35 1.37 1.53 14.70
N LEU A 36 0.39 2.43 14.55
CA LEU A 36 0.62 3.82 14.15
C LEU A 36 1.48 4.57 15.17
N GLU A 37 1.23 4.39 16.48
CA GLU A 37 2.06 4.98 17.53
C GLU A 37 3.49 4.44 17.50
N ALA A 38 3.65 3.13 17.29
CA ALA A 38 4.96 2.50 17.18
C ALA A 38 5.75 3.05 15.97
N ALA A 39 5.12 3.18 14.81
CA ALA A 39 5.71 3.78 13.62
C ALA A 39 6.14 5.23 13.88
N TYR A 40 5.29 6.03 14.53
CA TYR A 40 5.60 7.40 14.86
C TYR A 40 6.81 7.54 15.80
N ARG A 41 6.90 6.67 16.83
CA ARG A 41 8.07 6.64 17.73
C ARG A 41 9.36 6.29 17.01
N GLN A 42 9.29 5.52 15.91
CA GLN A 42 10.44 5.18 15.06
C GLN A 42 10.79 6.28 14.04
N GLY A 43 10.07 7.41 14.03
CA GLY A 43 10.35 8.53 13.14
C GLY A 43 9.45 8.59 11.89
N VAL A 44 8.53 7.65 11.67
CA VAL A 44 7.58 7.70 10.55
C VAL A 44 6.61 8.86 10.77
N ARG A 45 6.48 9.72 9.77
CA ARG A 45 5.58 10.88 9.80
C ARG A 45 4.47 10.79 8.76
N ARG A 46 4.67 10.02 7.73
CA ARG A 46 3.67 9.70 6.71
C ARG A 46 3.67 8.20 6.46
N ILE A 47 2.48 7.62 6.34
CA ILE A 47 2.30 6.19 6.11
C ILE A 47 1.21 5.97 5.06
N TRP A 48 1.49 5.14 4.08
CA TRP A 48 0.52 4.68 3.10
C TRP A 48 -0.04 3.33 3.51
N SER A 49 -1.34 3.29 3.76
CA SER A 49 -2.02 2.02 3.96
C SER A 49 -2.32 1.40 2.61
N THR A 50 -1.66 0.30 2.33
CA THR A 50 -1.70 -0.42 1.07
C THR A 50 -2.26 -1.83 1.25
N SER A 51 -3.42 -1.93 1.87
CA SER A 51 -4.11 -3.21 2.07
C SER A 51 -4.24 -4.00 0.76
N HIS A 52 -4.16 -5.32 0.85
CA HIS A 52 -4.26 -6.21 -0.29
C HIS A 52 -5.59 -6.05 -1.04
N PHE A 53 -5.49 -5.88 -2.35
CA PHE A 53 -6.59 -6.02 -3.30
C PHE A 53 -6.41 -7.28 -4.14
N TYR A 54 -7.32 -8.23 -4.01
CA TYR A 54 -7.36 -9.47 -4.77
C TYR A 54 -8.56 -9.43 -5.74
N PRO A 55 -8.35 -9.32 -7.06
CA PRO A 55 -9.44 -9.20 -8.05
C PRO A 55 -10.34 -10.45 -8.11
N GLN A 56 -9.86 -11.60 -7.60
CA GLN A 56 -10.64 -12.83 -7.49
C GLN A 56 -11.64 -12.79 -6.31
N LYS A 57 -11.45 -11.89 -5.33
CA LYS A 57 -12.26 -11.81 -4.12
C LYS A 57 -13.29 -10.69 -4.17
N GLU A 58 -12.94 -9.58 -4.81
CA GLU A 58 -13.81 -8.40 -4.85
C GLU A 58 -13.46 -7.49 -6.04
N ASP A 59 -14.41 -6.68 -6.46
CA ASP A 59 -14.19 -5.62 -7.44
C ASP A 59 -13.57 -4.36 -6.79
N PRO A 60 -12.94 -3.46 -7.59
CA PRO A 60 -12.30 -2.26 -7.05
C PRO A 60 -13.25 -1.33 -6.27
N ALA A 61 -14.51 -1.19 -6.66
CA ALA A 61 -15.46 -0.32 -5.97
C ALA A 61 -15.81 -0.86 -4.57
N SER A 62 -16.02 -2.16 -4.45
CA SER A 62 -16.24 -2.85 -3.18
C SER A 62 -15.03 -2.72 -2.25
N PHE A 63 -13.82 -2.90 -2.77
CA PHE A 63 -12.59 -2.68 -2.02
C PHE A 63 -12.48 -1.24 -1.51
N LEU A 64 -12.70 -0.24 -2.38
CA LEU A 64 -12.62 1.17 -2.03
C LEU A 64 -13.59 1.54 -0.91
N LYS A 65 -14.82 1.02 -0.97
CA LYS A 65 -15.82 1.21 0.08
C LYS A 65 -15.35 0.63 1.40
N ARG A 66 -14.92 -0.64 1.41
CA ARG A 66 -14.43 -1.35 2.59
C ARG A 66 -13.20 -0.64 3.20
N ARG A 67 -12.27 -0.17 2.35
CA ARG A 67 -11.10 0.61 2.75
C ARG A 67 -11.50 1.92 3.43
N ALA A 68 -12.44 2.65 2.86
CA ALA A 68 -12.93 3.92 3.43
C ALA A 68 -13.61 3.70 4.80
N GLU A 69 -14.40 2.64 4.95
CA GLU A 69 -15.02 2.26 6.21
C GLU A 69 -13.97 1.90 7.28
N ALA A 70 -12.95 1.11 6.91
CA ALA A 70 -11.86 0.74 7.82
C ALA A 70 -11.05 1.97 8.27
N ALA A 71 -10.71 2.88 7.34
CA ALA A 71 -10.04 4.14 7.65
C ALA A 71 -10.93 5.03 8.55
N GLY A 72 -12.23 5.05 8.31
CA GLY A 72 -13.20 5.78 9.13
C GLY A 72 -13.20 5.36 10.59
N ARG A 73 -13.01 4.06 10.86
CA ARG A 73 -12.95 3.54 12.25
C ARG A 73 -11.75 4.05 13.06
N LEU A 74 -10.71 4.57 12.42
CA LEU A 74 -9.53 5.11 13.11
C LEU A 74 -9.72 6.55 13.61
N LYS A 75 -10.73 7.28 13.09
CA LYS A 75 -10.85 8.75 13.33
C LYS A 75 -10.86 9.12 14.80
N ASP A 76 -11.61 8.41 15.63
CA ASP A 76 -11.80 8.79 17.04
C ASP A 76 -10.57 8.52 17.90
N GLY A 77 -9.75 7.56 17.50
CA GLY A 77 -8.52 7.20 18.21
C GLY A 77 -7.25 7.85 17.65
N TRP A 78 -7.28 8.35 16.41
CA TRP A 78 -6.10 8.92 15.77
C TRP A 78 -5.70 10.26 16.37
N ARG A 79 -4.38 10.45 16.63
CA ARG A 79 -3.81 11.67 17.24
C ARG A 79 -2.61 12.15 16.43
N ALA A 80 -2.73 13.33 15.83
CA ALA A 80 -1.69 13.93 14.97
C ALA A 80 -0.34 14.14 15.67
N SER A 81 -0.34 14.31 16.99
CA SER A 81 0.88 14.49 17.80
C SER A 81 1.61 13.19 18.12
N LEU A 82 0.98 12.03 17.92
CA LEU A 82 1.48 10.71 18.32
C LEU A 82 1.46 9.67 17.18
N MET A 83 0.90 10.03 16.02
CA MET A 83 0.69 9.10 14.92
C MET A 83 1.01 9.75 13.58
N PRO A 84 1.52 8.98 12.58
CA PRO A 84 1.79 9.50 11.26
C PRO A 84 0.49 9.91 10.54
N LYS A 85 0.62 10.81 9.57
CA LYS A 85 -0.46 11.09 8.64
C LYS A 85 -0.68 9.88 7.73
N ILE A 86 -1.93 9.44 7.64
CA ILE A 86 -2.32 8.26 6.86
C ILE A 86 -2.74 8.68 5.46
N TYR A 87 -2.24 7.99 4.47
CA TYR A 87 -2.68 8.04 3.08
C TYR A 87 -3.19 6.66 2.68
N LEU A 88 -4.16 6.62 1.77
CA LEU A 88 -4.77 5.36 1.34
C LEU A 88 -4.25 4.96 -0.04
N GLY A 89 -3.99 3.68 -0.21
CA GLY A 89 -3.60 3.04 -1.44
C GLY A 89 -4.13 1.61 -1.47
N ALA A 90 -3.55 0.78 -2.31
CA ALA A 90 -3.74 -0.66 -2.33
C ALA A 90 -2.44 -1.34 -2.77
N GLU A 91 -2.20 -2.53 -2.27
CA GLU A 91 -1.29 -3.50 -2.85
C GLU A 91 -2.13 -4.41 -3.75
N VAL A 92 -1.98 -4.21 -5.05
CA VAL A 92 -2.79 -4.91 -6.07
C VAL A 92 -2.09 -6.21 -6.42
N ALA A 93 -2.70 -7.36 -6.09
CA ALA A 93 -2.22 -8.64 -6.58
C ALA A 93 -2.28 -8.66 -8.12
N TYR A 94 -1.17 -9.03 -8.75
CA TYR A 94 -1.13 -9.14 -10.20
C TYR A 94 -2.20 -10.09 -10.72
N PHE A 95 -2.80 -9.74 -11.84
CA PHE A 95 -3.70 -10.58 -12.60
C PHE A 95 -3.56 -10.29 -14.09
N PHE A 96 -3.82 -11.28 -14.92
CA PHE A 96 -3.75 -11.13 -16.37
C PHE A 96 -4.74 -10.05 -16.86
N GLY A 97 -4.26 -9.10 -17.63
CA GLY A 97 -5.02 -7.95 -18.12
C GLY A 97 -5.00 -6.72 -17.19
N LEU A 98 -4.18 -6.72 -16.14
CA LEU A 98 -3.99 -5.58 -15.23
C LEU A 98 -3.77 -4.28 -15.99
N GLY A 99 -2.92 -4.29 -17.02
CA GLY A 99 -2.56 -3.10 -17.82
C GLY A 99 -3.69 -2.53 -18.67
N ARG A 100 -4.84 -3.21 -18.75
CA ARG A 100 -6.06 -2.76 -19.46
C ARG A 100 -7.23 -2.51 -18.52
N CYS A 101 -7.08 -2.78 -17.24
CA CYS A 101 -8.13 -2.67 -16.24
C CYS A 101 -8.23 -1.24 -15.71
N LYS A 102 -8.97 -0.34 -16.36
CA LYS A 102 -9.14 1.07 -15.95
C LYS A 102 -9.52 1.26 -14.47
N PRO A 103 -10.40 0.43 -13.86
CA PRO A 103 -10.75 0.62 -12.45
C PRO A 103 -9.58 0.54 -11.46
N VAL A 104 -8.43 -0.06 -11.83
CA VAL A 104 -7.25 -0.07 -10.94
C VAL A 104 -6.60 1.33 -10.78
N CYS A 105 -6.95 2.30 -11.63
CA CYS A 105 -6.47 3.68 -11.48
C CYS A 105 -6.92 4.32 -10.16
N ASP A 106 -7.99 3.83 -9.55
CA ASP A 106 -8.49 4.31 -8.24
C ASP A 106 -7.79 3.62 -7.05
N LEU A 107 -6.94 2.62 -7.32
CA LEU A 107 -6.19 1.85 -6.32
C LEU A 107 -4.77 2.37 -6.09
N THR A 108 -4.40 3.47 -6.73
CA THR A 108 -3.06 4.07 -6.65
C THR A 108 -2.69 4.53 -5.24
N ILE A 109 -1.41 4.68 -5.00
CA ILE A 109 -0.86 5.13 -3.71
C ILE A 109 -1.22 6.61 -3.50
N GLY A 110 -2.19 6.88 -2.61
CA GLY A 110 -2.56 8.23 -2.20
C GLY A 110 -3.02 9.16 -3.33
N GLY A 111 -3.59 8.62 -4.41
CA GLY A 111 -4.01 9.39 -5.58
C GLY A 111 -2.83 9.85 -6.47
N SER A 112 -1.63 9.33 -6.24
CA SER A 112 -0.45 9.55 -7.08
C SER A 112 -0.52 8.70 -8.36
N PRO A 113 0.37 8.87 -9.34
CA PRO A 113 0.41 7.99 -10.50
C PRO A 113 1.05 6.61 -10.23
N PHE A 114 1.38 6.28 -8.96
CA PHE A 114 2.04 5.04 -8.62
C PHE A 114 1.03 3.96 -8.23
N LEU A 115 1.15 2.78 -8.83
CA LEU A 115 0.39 1.56 -8.52
C LEU A 115 1.34 0.54 -7.90
N LEU A 116 1.08 0.15 -6.65
CA LEU A 116 1.83 -0.91 -6.00
C LEU A 116 1.26 -2.26 -6.44
N VAL A 117 2.11 -3.13 -6.98
CA VAL A 117 1.72 -4.43 -7.54
C VAL A 117 2.47 -5.53 -6.83
N GLU A 118 1.72 -6.45 -6.23
CA GLU A 118 2.24 -7.71 -5.70
C GLU A 118 2.34 -8.72 -6.85
N MET A 119 3.56 -9.08 -7.21
CA MET A 119 3.81 -10.01 -8.31
C MET A 119 3.75 -11.47 -7.83
N PRO A 120 3.38 -12.42 -8.71
CA PRO A 120 3.49 -13.82 -8.40
C PRO A 120 4.96 -14.19 -8.16
N PRO A 121 5.26 -15.12 -7.23
CA PRO A 121 6.63 -15.52 -6.93
C PRO A 121 7.27 -16.34 -8.05
N GLU A 122 6.45 -16.94 -8.92
CA GLU A 122 6.91 -17.74 -10.06
C GLU A 122 7.61 -16.87 -11.11
N ARG A 123 8.37 -17.52 -11.99
CA ARG A 123 9.02 -16.85 -13.11
C ARG A 123 8.00 -16.14 -14.00
N TRP A 124 8.24 -14.87 -14.29
CA TRP A 124 7.35 -14.04 -15.10
C TRP A 124 7.55 -14.36 -16.59
N SER A 125 6.44 -14.62 -17.28
CA SER A 125 6.42 -14.74 -18.73
C SER A 125 6.48 -13.36 -19.41
N ASP A 126 6.73 -13.36 -20.70
CA ASP A 126 6.68 -12.13 -21.50
C ASP A 126 5.33 -11.42 -21.40
N ASP A 127 4.23 -12.18 -21.31
CA ASP A 127 2.88 -11.61 -21.13
C ASP A 127 2.74 -10.83 -19.82
N VAL A 128 3.37 -11.29 -18.74
CA VAL A 128 3.38 -10.58 -17.44
C VAL A 128 4.14 -9.26 -17.56
N VAL A 129 5.29 -9.29 -18.23
CA VAL A 129 6.10 -8.08 -18.48
C VAL A 129 5.33 -7.11 -19.37
N ASP A 130 4.69 -7.59 -20.43
CA ASP A 130 3.86 -6.78 -21.32
C ASP A 130 2.69 -6.13 -20.59
N ASP A 131 2.03 -6.85 -19.69
CA ASP A 131 0.96 -6.27 -18.86
C ASP A 131 1.48 -5.14 -17.95
N LEU A 132 2.65 -5.29 -17.34
CA LEU A 132 3.28 -4.22 -16.56
C LEU A 132 3.64 -3.00 -17.44
N LEU A 133 4.12 -3.23 -18.65
CA LEU A 133 4.37 -2.17 -19.62
C LEU A 133 3.07 -1.47 -20.01
N MET A 134 1.95 -2.21 -20.15
CA MET A 134 0.64 -1.62 -20.40
C MET A 134 0.11 -0.79 -19.22
N VAL A 135 0.38 -1.14 -17.97
CA VAL A 135 0.11 -0.26 -16.81
C VAL A 135 0.75 1.11 -17.06
N ARG A 136 1.98 1.13 -17.58
CA ARG A 136 2.70 2.37 -17.87
C ARG A 136 2.15 3.12 -19.09
N TYR A 137 1.98 2.44 -20.21
CA TYR A 137 1.72 3.09 -21.50
C TYR A 137 0.24 3.25 -21.84
N VAL A 138 -0.63 2.39 -21.31
CA VAL A 138 -2.08 2.43 -21.57
C VAL A 138 -2.82 3.13 -20.43
N LEU A 139 -2.51 2.80 -19.18
CA LEU A 139 -3.17 3.42 -18.02
C LEU A 139 -2.48 4.71 -17.55
N GLY A 140 -1.26 4.99 -18.01
CA GLY A 140 -0.49 6.17 -17.60
C GLY A 140 0.05 6.09 -16.17
N LEU A 141 -0.03 4.93 -15.53
CA LEU A 141 0.43 4.70 -14.17
C LEU A 141 1.90 4.24 -14.15
N ARG A 142 2.51 4.29 -12.98
CA ARG A 142 3.87 3.83 -12.73
C ARG A 142 3.81 2.63 -11.78
N PRO A 143 3.97 1.39 -12.27
CA PRO A 143 3.99 0.23 -11.40
C PRO A 143 5.22 0.27 -10.49
N ILE A 144 5.00 -0.07 -9.21
CA ILE A 144 6.02 -0.33 -8.21
C ILE A 144 5.83 -1.79 -7.80
N ILE A 145 6.88 -2.58 -7.92
CA ILE A 145 6.82 -3.98 -7.50
C ILE A 145 6.97 -4.05 -5.98
N ALA A 146 5.99 -4.66 -5.32
CA ALA A 146 6.04 -4.89 -3.89
C ALA A 146 7.05 -6.01 -3.59
N HIS A 147 7.81 -5.86 -2.49
CA HIS A 147 8.75 -6.86 -1.93
C HIS A 147 9.40 -7.75 -3.00
N GLU A 148 10.01 -7.11 -4.00
CA GLU A 148 10.64 -7.74 -5.16
C GLU A 148 11.65 -8.84 -4.80
N GLU A 149 12.27 -8.75 -3.62
CA GLU A 149 13.20 -9.74 -3.08
C GLU A 149 12.57 -11.14 -2.96
N ARG A 150 11.24 -11.24 -2.90
CA ARG A 150 10.52 -12.53 -2.86
C ARG A 150 10.43 -13.19 -4.25
N CYS A 151 10.56 -12.40 -5.31
CA CYS A 151 10.40 -12.85 -6.68
C CYS A 151 11.75 -13.02 -7.40
N LEU A 152 12.79 -12.25 -7.03
CA LEU A 152 14.09 -12.24 -7.72
C LEU A 152 14.77 -13.60 -7.91
N PRO A 153 14.70 -14.57 -6.97
CA PRO A 153 15.34 -15.88 -7.16
C PRO A 153 14.83 -16.67 -8.38
N GLU A 154 13.60 -16.40 -8.80
CA GLU A 154 12.94 -17.11 -9.90
C GLU A 154 13.00 -16.36 -11.25
N GLN A 155 13.51 -15.10 -11.23
CA GLN A 155 13.63 -14.28 -12.45
C GLN A 155 14.99 -14.49 -13.13
N PRO A 156 15.09 -14.24 -14.46
CA PRO A 156 16.34 -14.39 -15.22
C PRO A 156 17.41 -13.36 -14.83
#